data_83eac6fd86351aab9f6976e3fbe90fb2
#
_entry.id   83eac6fd86351aab9f6976e3fbe90fb2
#
_cell.length_a   1.000
_cell.length_b   1.000
_cell.length_c   1.000
_cell.angle_alpha   90.00
_cell.angle_beta   90.00
_cell.angle_gamma   90.00
#
_symmetry.space_group_name_H-M   'P 1'
#
loop_
_entity.id
_entity.type
_entity.pdbx_description
1 polymer ?
#
loop_
_entity_poly.entity_id
_entity_poly.type
_entity_poly.pdbx_seq_one_letter_code
_entity_poly.pdbx_strand_id
1 'polypeptide(L)'
;GRQGFSWAGDAIIRRKAKWPTWTPPAAMVERDPFAAEWAEGMPGGPRNPLGARALYLYQGKVDTLYRIHGTFTPSSIGKAVSSGCIRMINADVADLYNRVPTGTRVVVLQNAPDLDRDDDRDDKVAKRRKRFFTLFGGREG
;
A
#
# COMPACT_ATOMS: atom_id res chain seq x y z
N GLY A 1 0.04 -13.35 -8.67
CA GLY A 1 -0.34 -13.05 -8.68
C GLY A 1 -0.75 -13.02 -8.76
N ARG A 2 -0.96 -13.54 -8.62
CA ARG A 2 -1.42 -13.55 -8.90
C ARG A 2 -1.37 -12.69 -9.41
N GLN A 3 -1.28 -12.87 -10.11
CA GLN A 3 -1.19 -12.20 -10.82
C GLN A 3 -1.88 -11.17 -10.78
N GLY A 4 -2.81 -11.11 -10.78
CA GLY A 4 -3.49 -9.90 -10.81
C GLY A 4 -3.01 -8.98 -9.84
N PHE A 5 -2.14 -9.38 -9.12
CA PHE A 5 -1.73 -8.57 -8.09
C PHE A 5 -0.73 -7.61 -8.46
N SER A 6 -0.20 -7.68 -9.64
CA SER A 6 0.75 -6.70 -10.03
C SER A 6 0.08 -5.59 -10.78
N TRP A 7 -1.00 -5.13 -10.28
CA TRP A 7 -1.71 -4.03 -10.90
C TRP A 7 -0.83 -2.80 -11.00
N ALA A 8 -0.84 -2.19 -12.14
CA ALA A 8 -0.13 -0.95 -12.36
C ALA A 8 -1.08 -0.01 -13.07
N GLY A 9 -0.95 1.28 -12.80
CA GLY A 9 -1.79 2.24 -13.46
C GLY A 9 -2.05 3.45 -12.61
N ASP A 10 -3.02 4.24 -13.01
CA ASP A 10 -3.40 5.45 -12.33
C ASP A 10 -4.57 5.23 -11.41
N ALA A 11 -4.51 5.86 -10.27
CA ALA A 11 -5.62 5.86 -9.34
C ALA A 11 -5.64 7.17 -8.61
N ILE A 12 -6.68 7.38 -7.84
CA ILE A 12 -6.71 8.53 -6.93
C ILE A 12 -7.00 8.03 -5.53
N ILE A 13 -6.52 8.77 -4.55
CA ILE A 13 -6.83 8.50 -3.16
C ILE A 13 -8.21 9.06 -2.91
N ARG A 14 -9.20 8.18 -2.81
CA ARG A 14 -10.57 8.64 -2.64
C ARG A 14 -10.94 8.83 -1.20
N ARG A 15 -10.34 8.02 -0.32
CA ARG A 15 -10.56 8.20 1.09
C ARG A 15 -9.35 7.72 1.86
N LYS A 16 -9.25 8.16 3.08
CA LYS A 16 -8.17 7.84 3.98
C LYS A 16 -8.75 7.48 5.33
N ALA A 17 -8.03 6.67 6.09
CA ALA A 17 -8.49 6.32 7.43
C ALA A 17 -7.34 6.24 8.40
N LYS A 18 -7.58 6.71 9.61
CA LYS A 18 -6.66 6.53 10.72
C LYS A 18 -7.12 5.30 11.48
N TRP A 19 -6.17 4.44 11.78
CA TRP A 19 -6.47 3.20 12.50
C TRP A 19 -7.65 2.48 11.86
N PRO A 20 -7.50 2.09 10.60
CA PRO A 20 -8.62 1.57 9.83
C PRO A 20 -9.12 0.24 10.35
N THR A 21 -10.40 0.00 10.13
CA THR A 21 -10.96 -1.32 10.33
C THR A 21 -10.53 -2.20 9.17
N TRP A 22 -10.19 -3.44 9.46
CA TRP A 22 -9.80 -4.37 8.42
C TRP A 22 -10.88 -5.44 8.27
N THR A 23 -11.40 -5.59 7.07
CA THR A 23 -12.35 -6.65 6.78
C THR A 23 -11.69 -7.56 5.76
N PRO A 24 -11.35 -8.79 6.16
CA PRO A 24 -10.66 -9.68 5.23
C PRO A 24 -11.53 -10.06 4.05
N PRO A 25 -10.92 -10.24 2.89
CA PRO A 25 -11.68 -10.71 1.73
C PRO A 25 -12.24 -12.10 1.97
N ALA A 26 -13.37 -12.38 1.34
CA ALA A 26 -14.03 -13.66 1.53
C ALA A 26 -13.12 -14.84 1.24
N ALA A 27 -12.31 -14.74 0.18
CA ALA A 27 -11.42 -15.83 -0.17
C ALA A 27 -10.40 -16.09 0.93
N MET A 28 -9.95 -15.04 1.61
CA MET A 28 -9.00 -15.21 2.69
C MET A 28 -9.66 -15.84 3.90
N VAL A 29 -10.90 -15.46 4.16
CA VAL A 29 -11.64 -16.02 5.28
C VAL A 29 -11.75 -17.54 5.15
N GLU A 30 -11.86 -18.02 3.92
CA GLU A 30 -12.03 -19.45 3.71
C GLU A 30 -10.76 -20.26 4.00
N ARG A 31 -9.61 -19.65 3.86
CA ARG A 31 -8.39 -20.43 3.98
C ARG A 31 -7.49 -20.05 5.14
N ASP A 32 -7.79 -18.97 5.82
CA ASP A 32 -6.90 -18.45 6.85
C ASP A 32 -7.68 -18.33 8.16
N PRO A 33 -7.34 -19.14 9.17
CA PRO A 33 -8.07 -19.06 10.44
C PRO A 33 -8.04 -17.69 11.10
N PHE A 34 -6.95 -16.97 10.96
CA PHE A 34 -6.89 -15.64 11.53
C PHE A 34 -7.93 -14.74 10.84
N ALA A 35 -7.99 -14.81 9.52
CA ALA A 35 -8.97 -14.01 8.78
C ALA A 35 -10.38 -14.44 9.14
N ALA A 36 -10.60 -15.73 9.32
CA ALA A 36 -11.93 -16.22 9.67
C ALA A 36 -12.39 -15.68 11.00
N GLU A 37 -11.47 -15.53 11.93
CA GLU A 37 -11.80 -14.99 13.24
C GLU A 37 -12.35 -13.57 13.12
N TRP A 38 -11.88 -12.83 12.12
CA TRP A 38 -12.24 -11.44 11.96
C TRP A 38 -13.09 -11.19 10.73
N ALA A 39 -13.86 -12.18 10.33
CA ALA A 39 -14.65 -12.10 9.10
C ALA A 39 -15.56 -10.88 9.07
N GLU A 40 -15.99 -10.41 10.23
CA GLU A 40 -16.88 -9.26 10.27
C GLU A 40 -16.16 -7.95 10.52
N GLY A 41 -14.86 -7.96 10.58
CA GLY A 41 -14.09 -6.75 10.72
C GLY A 41 -13.26 -6.73 11.98
N MET A 42 -12.02 -6.30 11.83
CA MET A 42 -11.13 -6.12 12.97
C MET A 42 -10.96 -4.63 13.18
N PRO A 43 -11.21 -4.14 14.40
CA PRO A 43 -10.98 -2.71 14.65
C PRO A 43 -9.50 -2.36 14.56
N GLY A 44 -9.22 -1.08 14.39
CA GLY A 44 -7.86 -0.62 14.35
C GLY A 44 -7.09 -1.01 15.60
N GLY A 45 -5.81 -1.27 15.44
CA GLY A 45 -4.96 -1.62 16.56
C GLY A 45 -3.72 -2.34 16.12
N PRO A 46 -2.89 -2.76 17.08
CA PRO A 46 -1.56 -3.31 16.75
C PRO A 46 -1.61 -4.65 16.03
N ARG A 47 -2.73 -5.37 16.08
CA ARG A 47 -2.83 -6.63 15.37
C ARG A 47 -3.45 -6.50 14.00
N ASN A 48 -3.90 -5.31 13.67
CA ASN A 48 -4.61 -5.09 12.42
C ASN A 48 -3.62 -5.01 11.26
N PRO A 49 -3.82 -5.83 10.23
CA PRO A 49 -2.87 -5.85 9.12
C PRO A 49 -2.76 -4.54 8.36
N LEU A 50 -3.72 -3.66 8.47
CA LEU A 50 -3.64 -2.38 7.77
C LEU A 50 -2.80 -1.35 8.48
N GLY A 51 -2.36 -1.64 9.69
CA GLY A 51 -1.49 -0.73 10.39
C GLY A 51 -2.17 0.53 10.84
N ALA A 52 -1.41 1.59 10.94
CA ALA A 52 -1.86 2.83 11.56
C ALA A 52 -2.70 3.70 10.64
N ARG A 53 -2.52 3.58 9.35
CA ARG A 53 -3.22 4.43 8.37
C ARG A 53 -3.46 3.64 7.10
N ALA A 54 -4.50 4.00 6.38
CA ALA A 54 -4.76 3.43 5.07
C ALA A 54 -5.23 4.50 4.11
N LEU A 55 -4.75 4.39 2.89
CA LEU A 55 -5.13 5.28 1.80
C LEU A 55 -5.73 4.39 0.72
N TYR A 56 -6.94 4.68 0.34
CA TYR A 56 -7.73 3.79 -0.53
C TYR A 56 -7.71 4.30 -1.95
N LEU A 57 -7.30 3.44 -2.86
CA LEU A 57 -7.07 3.82 -4.26
C LEU A 57 -8.27 3.45 -5.11
N TYR A 58 -8.74 4.42 -5.87
CA TYR A 58 -9.91 4.26 -6.72
C TYR A 58 -9.57 4.66 -8.14
N GLN A 59 -10.29 4.10 -9.07
CA GLN A 59 -10.27 4.56 -10.45
C GLN A 59 -11.67 5.07 -10.73
N GLY A 60 -11.81 6.38 -10.81
CA GLY A 60 -13.14 6.97 -10.86
C GLY A 60 -13.88 6.65 -9.58
N LYS A 61 -15.01 5.99 -9.73
CA LYS A 61 -15.81 5.59 -8.58
C LYS A 61 -15.57 4.14 -8.19
N VAL A 62 -14.67 3.47 -8.88
CA VAL A 62 -14.46 2.06 -8.66
C VAL A 62 -13.30 1.86 -7.70
N ASP A 63 -13.57 1.14 -6.62
CA ASP A 63 -12.55 0.78 -5.65
C ASP A 63 -11.66 -0.27 -6.29
N THR A 64 -10.38 0.04 -6.43
CA THR A 64 -9.46 -0.91 -7.03
C THR A 64 -9.12 -2.05 -6.10
N LEU A 65 -9.49 -1.93 -4.85
CA LEU A 65 -9.11 -2.83 -3.78
C LEU A 65 -7.64 -2.72 -3.41
N TYR A 66 -6.91 -1.85 -4.06
CA TYR A 66 -5.53 -1.56 -3.69
C TYR A 66 -5.51 -0.48 -2.63
N ARG A 67 -4.61 -0.65 -1.67
CA ARG A 67 -4.47 0.28 -0.56
C ARG A 67 -3.01 0.55 -0.33
N ILE A 68 -2.72 1.73 0.15
CA ILE A 68 -1.41 2.03 0.72
C ILE A 68 -1.64 2.05 2.22
N HIS A 69 -0.93 1.21 2.95
CA HIS A 69 -1.21 1.12 4.38
C HIS A 69 0.03 0.79 5.17
N GLY A 70 -0.08 0.93 6.47
CA GLY A 70 1.03 0.62 7.36
C GLY A 70 1.11 -0.86 7.69
N THR A 71 2.10 -1.19 8.48
CA THR A 71 2.25 -2.55 8.96
C THR A 71 2.96 -2.52 10.28
N PHE A 72 2.62 -3.48 11.15
CA PHE A 72 3.36 -3.69 12.38
C PHE A 72 4.40 -4.79 12.21
N THR A 73 4.59 -5.26 11.00
CA THR A 73 5.59 -6.26 10.68
C THR A 73 6.50 -5.70 9.59
N PRO A 74 7.47 -4.87 9.98
CA PRO A 74 8.29 -4.20 8.96
C PRO A 74 9.02 -5.16 8.03
N SER A 75 9.34 -6.36 8.50
CA SER A 75 10.03 -7.31 7.64
C SER A 75 9.19 -7.75 6.46
N SER A 76 7.90 -7.48 6.45
CA SER A 76 7.06 -7.87 5.34
C SER A 76 7.12 -6.86 4.19
N ILE A 77 7.73 -5.71 4.42
CA ILE A 77 7.77 -4.68 3.38
C ILE A 77 8.70 -5.13 2.27
N GLY A 78 8.25 -4.95 1.04
CA GLY A 78 9.04 -5.34 -0.12
C GLY A 78 8.85 -6.76 -0.54
N LYS A 79 8.08 -7.54 0.21
CA LYS A 79 7.82 -8.92 -0.18
C LYS A 79 6.52 -8.99 -0.96
N ALA A 80 6.50 -9.86 -1.93
CA ALA A 80 5.33 -10.01 -2.78
C ALA A 80 4.35 -10.96 -2.13
N VAL A 81 3.82 -10.58 -1.00
CA VAL A 81 3.00 -11.49 -0.22
C VAL A 81 1.54 -11.14 -0.19
N SER A 82 1.15 -10.00 -0.68
CA SER A 82 -0.26 -9.67 -0.64
C SER A 82 -0.71 -9.19 -1.98
N SER A 83 -1.98 -9.30 -2.20
CA SER A 83 -2.56 -8.89 -3.45
C SER A 83 -3.17 -7.52 -3.27
N GLY A 84 -2.66 -6.55 -3.97
CA GLY A 84 -3.29 -5.25 -4.02
C GLY A 84 -2.95 -4.32 -2.89
N CYS A 85 -1.93 -4.64 -2.10
CA CYS A 85 -1.58 -3.77 -0.98
C CYS A 85 -0.14 -3.31 -1.09
N ILE A 86 0.07 -2.07 -0.76
CA ILE A 86 1.38 -1.46 -0.74
C ILE A 86 1.68 -1.13 0.70
N ARG A 87 2.67 -1.78 1.26
CA ARG A 87 2.96 -1.66 2.69
C ARG A 87 4.06 -0.68 2.96
N MET A 88 3.87 0.07 4.03
CA MET A 88 4.86 1.02 4.49
C MET A 88 5.03 0.88 5.99
N ILE A 89 6.16 1.32 6.50
CA ILE A 89 6.30 1.42 7.94
C ILE A 89 5.24 2.38 8.46
N ASN A 90 4.71 2.11 9.64
CA ASN A 90 3.64 2.95 10.17
C ASN A 90 4.02 4.43 10.25
N ALA A 91 5.25 4.73 10.63
CA ALA A 91 5.66 6.13 10.70
C ALA A 91 5.62 6.78 9.32
N ASP A 92 5.99 6.03 8.29
CA ASP A 92 6.01 6.58 6.95
C ASP A 92 4.61 6.79 6.39
N VAL A 93 3.72 5.83 6.61
CA VAL A 93 2.37 5.99 6.09
C VAL A 93 1.63 7.09 6.84
N ALA A 94 1.94 7.29 8.12
CA ALA A 94 1.34 8.38 8.87
C ALA A 94 1.82 9.72 8.30
N ASP A 95 3.08 9.80 7.95
CA ASP A 95 3.61 11.01 7.34
C ASP A 95 2.97 11.26 5.99
N LEU A 96 2.88 10.21 5.18
CA LEU A 96 2.24 10.33 3.88
C LEU A 96 0.79 10.74 4.01
N TYR A 97 0.09 10.15 4.96
CA TYR A 97 -1.30 10.47 5.20
C TYR A 97 -1.49 11.98 5.43
N ASN A 98 -0.57 12.57 6.15
CA ASN A 98 -0.68 13.99 6.46
C ASN A 98 -0.33 14.88 5.28
N ARG A 99 0.42 14.37 4.34
CA ARG A 99 0.90 15.19 3.22
C ARG A 99 -0.01 15.15 2.01
N VAL A 100 -0.75 14.08 1.82
CA VAL A 100 -1.54 13.93 0.59
C VAL A 100 -3.01 14.02 0.88
N PRO A 101 -3.71 14.97 0.26
CA PRO A 101 -5.14 15.06 0.45
C PRO A 101 -5.88 14.03 -0.39
N THR A 102 -7.15 13.82 -0.07
CA THR A 102 -7.98 13.02 -0.95
C THR A 102 -8.03 13.70 -2.30
N GLY A 103 -8.12 12.91 -3.34
CA GLY A 103 -8.06 13.42 -4.71
C GLY A 103 -6.68 13.37 -5.30
N THR A 104 -5.66 13.07 -4.49
CA THR A 104 -4.30 12.99 -4.99
C THR A 104 -4.16 11.82 -5.94
N ARG A 105 -3.51 12.07 -7.06
CA ARG A 105 -3.27 11.04 -8.05
C ARG A 105 -2.12 10.17 -7.62
N VAL A 106 -2.27 8.88 -7.83
CA VAL A 106 -1.25 7.90 -7.50
C VAL A 106 -0.98 7.07 -8.75
N VAL A 107 0.28 6.95 -9.10
CA VAL A 107 0.68 6.12 -10.22
C VAL A 107 1.42 4.93 -9.63
N VAL A 108 0.89 3.74 -9.88
CA VAL A 108 1.49 2.52 -9.38
C VAL A 108 2.30 1.89 -10.50
N LEU A 109 3.58 1.73 -10.25
CA LEU A 109 4.49 1.19 -11.24
C LEU A 109 4.87 -0.22 -10.86
N GLN A 110 4.93 -1.08 -11.87
CA GLN A 110 5.27 -2.45 -11.62
C GLN A 110 6.76 -2.68 -11.50
N ASN A 111 7.54 -1.93 -12.26
CA ASN A 111 8.97 -2.21 -12.34
C ASN A 111 9.76 -1.10 -11.71
N ALA A 112 9.92 -1.18 -10.40
CA ALA A 112 10.74 -0.23 -9.71
C ALA A 112 12.17 -0.21 -10.22
N PRO A 113 12.77 -1.35 -10.55
CA PRO A 113 14.17 -1.33 -10.99
C PRO A 113 14.44 -0.47 -12.20
N ASP A 114 13.45 -0.27 -13.02
CA ASP A 114 13.66 0.55 -14.20
C ASP A 114 14.03 1.97 -13.86
N LEU A 115 13.44 2.46 -12.80
CA LEU A 115 13.75 3.82 -12.39
C LEU A 115 15.14 3.90 -11.80
N ASP A 116 15.57 2.85 -11.15
CA ASP A 116 16.88 2.85 -10.56
C ASP A 116 17.95 2.97 -11.62
N ARG A 117 17.74 2.39 -12.76
CA ARG A 117 18.73 2.45 -13.80
C ARG A 117 18.87 3.81 -14.40
N ASP A 118 17.87 4.62 -14.26
CA ASP A 118 17.92 5.97 -14.79
C ASP A 118 18.59 6.93 -13.87
N ASP A 119 18.93 6.49 -12.71
CA ASP A 119 19.46 7.37 -11.72
C ASP A 119 20.74 8.04 -12.09
N ASP A 120 21.53 7.39 -12.92
CA ASP A 120 22.81 7.90 -13.23
C ASP A 120 22.77 9.25 -13.91
N ARG A 121 21.67 9.56 -14.52
CA ARG A 121 21.62 10.76 -15.31
C ARG A 121 21.38 12.01 -14.53
N ASP A 122 20.73 11.87 -13.38
CA ASP A 122 20.36 13.05 -12.63
C ASP A 122 20.13 12.65 -11.18
N ASP A 123 21.11 12.89 -10.38
CA ASP A 123 21.05 12.48 -8.99
C ASP A 123 19.86 13.06 -8.25
N LYS A 124 19.55 14.29 -8.52
CA LYS A 124 18.45 14.89 -7.78
C LYS A 124 17.13 14.26 -8.10
N VAL A 125 16.89 14.03 -9.37
CA VAL A 125 15.66 13.39 -9.78
C VAL A 125 15.64 11.97 -9.27
N ALA A 126 16.75 11.31 -9.35
CA ALA A 126 16.84 9.93 -8.90
C ALA A 126 16.51 9.82 -7.41
N LYS A 127 17.04 10.70 -6.63
CA LYS A 127 16.75 10.67 -5.20
C LYS A 127 15.29 10.87 -4.91
N ARG A 128 14.66 11.77 -5.63
CA ARG A 128 13.25 12.00 -5.42
C ARG A 128 12.44 10.80 -5.82
N ARG A 129 12.80 10.15 -6.89
CA ARG A 129 12.09 8.97 -7.32
C ARG A 129 12.25 7.84 -6.33
N LYS A 130 13.42 7.68 -5.79
CA LYS A 130 13.62 6.64 -4.80
C LYS A 130 12.80 6.87 -3.56
N ARG A 131 12.70 8.10 -3.13
CA ARG A 131 11.85 8.39 -2.01
C ARG A 131 10.41 8.04 -2.31
N PHE A 132 9.98 8.37 -3.51
CA PHE A 132 8.63 8.08 -3.92
C PHE A 132 8.36 6.59 -3.88
N PHE A 133 9.28 5.80 -4.38
CA PHE A 133 9.13 4.37 -4.32
C PHE A 133 9.11 3.84 -2.93
N THR A 134 9.94 4.36 -2.08
CA THR A 134 9.94 3.93 -0.69
C THR A 134 8.58 4.14 -0.08
N LEU A 135 7.96 5.28 -0.40
CA LEU A 135 6.65 5.55 0.12
C LEU A 135 5.59 4.59 -0.40
N PHE A 136 5.71 4.17 -1.63
CA PHE A 136 4.66 3.35 -2.20
C PHE A 136 4.97 1.89 -2.22
N GLY A 137 6.21 1.52 -2.39
CA GLY A 137 6.53 0.14 -2.61
C GLY A 137 7.26 -0.52 -1.52
N GLY A 138 7.84 0.22 -0.71
CA GLY A 138 8.69 -0.37 0.26
C GLY A 138 9.87 -1.03 -0.35
N ARG A 139 10.38 -0.64 -1.45
CA ARG A 139 11.43 -1.21 -1.98
C ARG A 139 12.54 -0.85 -1.47
N GLU A 140 13.04 -0.99 -1.18
CA GLU A 140 13.82 -0.65 -0.78
C GLU A 140 14.76 -0.82 -0.69
N GLY A 141 14.95 -0.95 -0.67
CA GLY A 141 15.88 -0.85 -0.62
C GLY A 141 16.73 -1.20 -0.59
#